data_eda96ca5cbc2469474ad9b223a737a87
#
_entry.id   eda96ca5cbc2469474ad9b223a737a87
#
_cell.length_a   1.000
_cell.length_b   1.000
_cell.length_c   1.000
_cell.angle_alpha   90.00
_cell.angle_beta   90.00
_cell.angle_gamma   90.00
#
_symmetry.space_group_name_H-M   'P 1'
#
loop_
_entity.id
_entity.type
_entity.pdbx_description
1 polymer ?
#
loop_
_entity_poly.entity_id
_entity_poly.type
_entity_poly.pdbx_seq_one_letter_code
_entity_poly.pdbx_strand_id
1 'polypeptide(L)'
;MGEMCRKGYNRGEFYTSAAVDRPMDIIFIEELRAETWIGIYPREKAMAQTVEISLQIGVSTASAGASDDIRDTVDYAVVVERLRNDLAGSHFNLLEKLTEHIATYLLENFAAQWVRVSVAKLGMMPGVKRVGVIIERSV
;
A
#
# COMPACT_ATOMS: atom_id res chain seq x y z
N MET A 1 7.07 -26.41 -8.05
CA MET A 1 7.24 -25.75 -7.98
C MET A 1 7.20 -24.95 -7.47
N GLY A 2 6.92 -25.05 -7.32
CA GLY A 2 6.67 -24.21 -7.03
C GLY A 2 6.85 -23.67 -6.59
N GLU A 3 6.75 -23.39 -6.33
CA GLU A 3 6.88 -22.59 -6.12
C GLU A 3 7.58 -21.74 -6.07
N MET A 4 7.63 -21.39 -6.21
CA MET A 4 8.15 -20.49 -6.24
C MET A 4 8.73 -19.85 -5.84
N CYS A 5 8.67 -19.62 -5.54
CA CYS A 5 8.97 -18.96 -5.03
C CYS A 5 9.19 -18.65 -4.54
N ARG A 6 9.12 -18.66 -3.91
CA ARG A 6 9.04 -18.06 -3.34
C ARG A 6 9.75 -17.57 -2.70
N LYS A 7 10.03 -17.36 -2.50
CA LYS A 7 10.36 -16.71 -2.00
C LYS A 7 11.04 -16.00 -1.85
N GLY A 8 11.16 -15.75 -2.01
CA GLY A 8 11.30 -14.93 -1.75
C GLY A 8 11.79 -14.39 -1.84
N TYR A 9 12.03 -13.96 -1.67
CA TYR A 9 12.03 -13.17 -1.53
C TYR A 9 12.83 -12.83 -1.84
N ASN A 10 13.02 -12.59 -2.08
CA ASN A 10 13.33 -12.16 -2.27
C ASN A 10 13.87 -11.44 -2.53
N ARG A 11 14.00 -11.10 -2.54
CA ARG A 11 14.06 -10.51 -2.83
C ARG A 11 14.39 -9.86 -3.15
N GLY A 12 14.51 -9.37 -3.41
CA GLY A 12 14.40 -9.26 -3.81
C GLY A 12 14.13 -9.82 -4.29
N GLU A 13 13.92 -10.24 -4.34
CA GLU A 13 13.45 -10.79 -4.57
C GLU A 13 12.87 -11.12 -4.56
N PHE A 14 12.58 -11.08 -4.60
CA PHE A 14 11.68 -11.42 -4.58
C PHE A 14 10.94 -11.79 -4.49
N TYR A 15 10.75 -11.57 -4.66
CA TYR A 15 9.57 -12.08 -3.99
C TYR A 15 8.88 -13.12 -4.77
N THR A 16 8.33 -14.04 -4.12
CA THR A 16 7.35 -14.81 -4.78
C THR A 16 6.24 -15.04 -3.85
N SER A 17 5.21 -14.38 -3.98
CA SER A 17 3.99 -14.68 -3.27
C SER A 17 3.23 -15.77 -4.00
N ALA A 18 2.72 -16.73 -3.27
CA ALA A 18 1.88 -17.77 -3.86
C ALA A 18 0.62 -17.19 -4.48
N ALA A 19 0.24 -15.98 -4.06
CA ALA A 19 -0.93 -15.31 -4.63
C ALA A 19 -0.70 -14.83 -6.06
N VAL A 20 0.54 -14.81 -6.52
CA VAL A 20 0.88 -14.30 -7.84
C VAL A 20 1.31 -15.44 -8.73
N ASP A 21 0.40 -16.38 -8.98
CA ASP A 21 0.66 -17.49 -9.89
C ASP A 21 0.04 -17.27 -11.27
N ARG A 22 -0.66 -16.16 -11.48
CA ARG A 22 -1.21 -15.75 -12.76
C ARG A 22 -0.50 -14.51 -13.25
N PRO A 23 -0.41 -14.30 -14.57
CA PRO A 23 0.15 -13.06 -15.10
C PRO A 23 -0.54 -11.85 -14.51
N MET A 24 0.24 -10.95 -13.95
CA MET A 24 -0.27 -9.76 -13.29
C MET A 24 0.76 -8.68 -13.41
N ASP A 25 0.30 -7.49 -13.74
CA ASP A 25 1.16 -6.33 -13.79
C ASP A 25 1.00 -5.53 -12.49
N ILE A 26 1.92 -4.63 -12.24
CA ILE A 26 1.92 -3.87 -11.01
C ILE A 26 1.93 -2.38 -11.33
N ILE A 27 0.95 -1.68 -10.78
CA ILE A 27 0.98 -0.22 -10.73
C ILE A 27 1.55 0.13 -9.36
N PHE A 28 2.53 1.02 -9.31
CA PHE A 28 3.10 1.37 -8.01
C PHE A 28 3.08 2.87 -7.78
N ILE A 29 2.94 3.25 -6.51
CA ILE A 29 3.00 4.63 -6.04
C ILE A 29 3.99 4.63 -4.88
N GLU A 30 5.05 5.43 -5.01
CA GLU A 30 6.11 5.45 -4.00
C GLU A 30 6.12 6.75 -3.22
N GLU A 31 6.30 6.61 -1.91
CA GLU A 31 6.52 7.73 -1.00
C GLU A 31 5.41 8.76 -1.01
N LEU A 32 4.18 8.27 -1.10
CA LEU A 32 3.01 9.11 -0.92
C LEU A 32 2.96 9.58 0.53
N ARG A 33 2.89 10.87 0.74
CA ARG A 33 2.76 11.45 2.07
C ARG A 33 1.31 11.79 2.34
N ALA A 34 0.83 11.35 3.50
CA ALA A 34 -0.55 11.58 3.89
C ALA A 34 -0.60 11.84 5.38
N GLU A 35 -1.57 12.64 5.81
CA GLU A 35 -1.76 12.93 7.22
C GLU A 35 -2.87 12.06 7.78
N THR A 36 -2.63 11.52 8.97
CA THR A 36 -3.62 10.73 9.68
C THR A 36 -3.32 10.75 11.17
N TRP A 37 -4.29 10.34 11.97
CA TRP A 37 -4.12 10.24 13.40
C TRP A 37 -3.65 8.84 13.72
N ILE A 38 -2.41 8.72 14.23
CA ILE A 38 -1.78 7.43 14.43
C ILE A 38 -0.91 7.46 15.68
N GLY A 39 -1.11 6.52 16.59
CA GLY A 39 -0.28 6.33 17.75
C GLY A 39 -1.06 6.15 19.04
N ILE A 40 -0.36 5.63 20.06
CA ILE A 40 -0.94 5.33 21.36
C ILE A 40 -0.60 6.35 22.42
N TYR A 41 0.42 7.19 22.16
CA TYR A 41 0.86 8.16 23.14
C TYR A 41 -0.01 9.43 23.12
N PRO A 42 -0.15 10.12 24.28
CA PRO A 42 -1.00 11.31 24.32
C PRO A 42 -0.62 12.38 23.29
N ARG A 43 0.68 12.61 23.07
CA ARG A 43 1.11 13.59 22.07
C ARG A 43 0.72 13.21 20.66
N GLU A 44 0.63 11.89 20.39
CA GLU A 44 0.23 11.39 19.08
C GLU A 44 -1.28 11.49 18.89
N LYS A 45 -2.03 11.47 19.98
CA LYS A 45 -3.48 11.64 19.94
C LYS A 45 -3.89 13.11 19.88
N ALA A 46 -2.94 14.01 20.07
CA ALA A 46 -3.22 15.44 20.11
C ALA A 46 -3.14 16.09 18.72
N MET A 47 -2.50 15.47 17.75
CA MET A 47 -2.35 16.05 16.41
C MET A 47 -2.11 14.97 15.36
N ALA A 48 -2.51 15.27 14.14
CA ALA A 48 -2.27 14.39 13.03
C ALA A 48 -0.78 14.31 12.72
N GLN A 49 -0.35 13.18 12.17
CA GLN A 49 1.04 12.95 11.77
C GLN A 49 1.09 12.62 10.28
N THR A 50 2.24 12.95 9.67
CA THR A 50 2.51 12.56 8.30
C THR A 50 3.10 11.17 8.29
N VAL A 51 2.49 10.28 7.52
CA VAL A 51 3.03 8.95 7.25
C VAL A 51 3.44 8.87 5.79
N GLU A 52 4.39 7.98 5.50
CA GLU A 52 4.87 7.75 4.15
C GLU A 52 4.36 6.39 3.69
N ILE A 53 3.65 6.37 2.57
CA ILE A 53 2.96 5.19 2.09
C ILE A 53 3.50 4.83 0.71
N SER A 54 3.89 3.58 0.54
CA SER A 54 4.27 3.05 -0.77
C SER A 54 3.36 1.88 -1.10
N LEU A 55 2.83 1.88 -2.31
CA LEU A 55 1.83 0.93 -2.75
C LEU A 55 2.29 0.20 -4.00
N GLN A 56 2.02 -1.10 -4.05
CA GLN A 56 2.08 -1.88 -5.28
C GLN A 56 0.71 -2.52 -5.45
N ILE A 57 0.11 -2.32 -6.62
CA ILE A 57 -1.26 -2.74 -6.89
C ILE A 57 -1.23 -3.69 -8.09
N GLY A 58 -1.59 -4.94 -7.86
CA GLY A 58 -1.60 -5.96 -8.89
C GLY A 58 -2.88 -5.89 -9.71
N VAL A 59 -2.74 -5.66 -11.00
CA VAL A 59 -3.85 -5.52 -11.93
C VAL A 59 -3.44 -6.10 -13.28
N SER A 60 -4.43 -6.31 -14.16
CA SER A 60 -4.10 -6.58 -15.55
C SER A 60 -4.06 -5.24 -16.29
N THR A 61 -2.94 -4.97 -16.97
CA THR A 61 -2.79 -3.74 -17.74
C THR A 61 -3.00 -3.97 -19.23
N ALA A 62 -3.38 -5.18 -19.64
CA ALA A 62 -3.47 -5.53 -21.05
C ALA A 62 -4.47 -4.67 -21.81
N SER A 63 -5.66 -4.46 -21.23
CA SER A 63 -6.69 -3.64 -21.87
C SER A 63 -6.25 -2.18 -22.02
N ALA A 64 -5.69 -1.61 -20.94
CA ALA A 64 -5.22 -0.22 -20.97
C ALA A 64 -4.06 -0.05 -21.93
N GLY A 65 -3.14 -1.02 -21.97
CA GLY A 65 -2.01 -0.99 -22.88
C GLY A 65 -2.44 -1.06 -24.34
N ALA A 66 -3.57 -1.68 -24.62
CA ALA A 66 -4.11 -1.76 -25.98
C ALA A 66 -4.97 -0.55 -26.34
N SER A 67 -5.83 -0.09 -25.42
CA SER A 67 -6.83 0.94 -25.72
C SER A 67 -6.33 2.35 -25.46
N ASP A 68 -5.36 2.51 -24.57
CA ASP A 68 -4.90 3.82 -24.10
C ASP A 68 -6.05 4.63 -23.48
N ASP A 69 -6.95 3.95 -22.78
CA ASP A 69 -8.14 4.56 -22.18
C ASP A 69 -8.09 4.37 -20.67
N ILE A 70 -8.22 5.47 -19.93
CA ILE A 70 -8.16 5.48 -18.47
C ILE A 70 -9.24 4.58 -17.84
N ARG A 71 -10.33 4.34 -18.55
CA ARG A 71 -11.40 3.49 -18.04
C ARG A 71 -11.00 2.02 -17.95
N ASP A 72 -9.91 1.63 -18.60
CA ASP A 72 -9.44 0.24 -18.63
C ASP A 72 -8.34 -0.01 -17.60
N THR A 73 -8.07 0.92 -16.70
CA THR A 73 -7.02 0.79 -15.71
C THR A 73 -7.43 1.38 -14.37
N VAL A 74 -6.56 1.22 -13.39
CA VAL A 74 -6.68 1.91 -12.10
C VAL A 74 -6.10 3.32 -12.27
N ASP A 75 -6.93 4.32 -11.98
CA ASP A 75 -6.49 5.71 -12.04
C ASP A 75 -5.74 6.04 -10.75
N TYR A 76 -4.42 6.08 -10.82
CA TYR A 76 -3.59 6.29 -9.63
C TYR A 76 -3.77 7.68 -9.02
N ALA A 77 -4.17 8.69 -9.80
CA ALA A 77 -4.47 10.01 -9.24
C ALA A 77 -5.70 9.94 -8.33
N VAL A 78 -6.71 9.17 -8.73
CA VAL A 78 -7.90 8.94 -7.91
C VAL A 78 -7.55 8.14 -6.66
N VAL A 79 -6.67 7.13 -6.79
CA VAL A 79 -6.20 6.35 -5.63
C VAL A 79 -5.59 7.29 -4.59
N VAL A 80 -4.68 8.16 -5.01
CA VAL A 80 -3.99 9.08 -4.10
C VAL A 80 -4.99 10.02 -3.42
N GLU A 81 -5.87 10.61 -4.19
CA GLU A 81 -6.84 11.57 -3.67
C GLU A 81 -7.78 10.94 -2.66
N ARG A 82 -8.37 9.81 -3.05
CA ARG A 82 -9.35 9.14 -2.19
C ARG A 82 -8.72 8.59 -0.93
N LEU A 83 -7.51 8.05 -1.04
CA LEU A 83 -6.79 7.53 0.10
C LEU A 83 -6.44 8.65 1.08
N ARG A 84 -5.95 9.78 0.59
CA ARG A 84 -5.65 10.92 1.45
C ARG A 84 -6.89 11.41 2.19
N ASN A 85 -8.02 11.49 1.50
CA ASN A 85 -9.26 11.94 2.11
C ASN A 85 -9.74 10.96 3.18
N ASP A 86 -9.63 9.66 2.90
CA ASP A 86 -10.02 8.64 3.87
C ASP A 86 -9.15 8.71 5.12
N LEU A 87 -7.85 8.82 4.96
CA LEU A 87 -6.92 8.82 6.07
C LEU A 87 -6.97 10.09 6.91
N ALA A 88 -7.29 11.22 6.30
CA ALA A 88 -7.37 12.49 7.01
C ALA A 88 -8.44 12.47 8.11
N GLY A 89 -9.49 11.68 7.92
CA GLY A 89 -10.56 11.54 8.90
C GLY A 89 -10.46 10.30 9.79
N SER A 90 -9.37 9.55 9.67
CA SER A 90 -9.23 8.27 10.36
C SER A 90 -8.30 8.37 11.54
N HIS A 91 -8.50 7.47 12.51
CA HIS A 91 -7.69 7.41 13.71
C HIS A 91 -7.30 5.95 13.98
N PHE A 92 -5.99 5.71 14.17
CA PHE A 92 -5.47 4.38 14.41
C PHE A 92 -4.51 4.40 15.60
N ASN A 93 -4.51 3.34 16.38
CA ASN A 93 -3.51 3.19 17.45
C ASN A 93 -2.18 2.64 16.92
N LEU A 94 -2.25 1.68 15.99
CA LEU A 94 -1.08 0.93 15.53
C LEU A 94 -0.92 1.06 14.02
N LEU A 95 0.34 1.08 13.57
CA LEU A 95 0.67 1.04 12.15
C LEU A 95 0.11 -0.21 11.48
N GLU A 96 0.10 -1.33 12.18
CA GLU A 96 -0.44 -2.59 11.66
C GLU A 96 -1.89 -2.43 11.24
N LYS A 97 -2.69 -1.76 12.06
CA LYS A 97 -4.10 -1.53 11.73
C LYS A 97 -4.27 -0.55 10.58
N LEU A 98 -3.47 0.51 10.58
CA LEU A 98 -3.48 1.47 9.48
C LEU A 98 -3.13 0.79 8.16
N THR A 99 -2.08 -0.03 8.17
CA THR A 99 -1.62 -0.72 6.96
C THR A 99 -2.68 -1.69 6.45
N GLU A 100 -3.32 -2.44 7.36
CA GLU A 100 -4.41 -3.35 7.01
C GLU A 100 -5.61 -2.59 6.44
N HIS A 101 -5.92 -1.44 7.01
CA HIS A 101 -7.01 -0.58 6.54
C HIS A 101 -6.76 -0.13 5.10
N ILE A 102 -5.54 0.29 4.80
CA ILE A 102 -5.19 0.73 3.44
C ILE A 102 -5.32 -0.43 2.45
N ALA A 103 -4.81 -1.60 2.81
CA ALA A 103 -4.88 -2.77 1.93
C ALA A 103 -6.34 -3.13 1.62
N THR A 104 -7.18 -3.18 2.65
CA THR A 104 -8.60 -3.48 2.49
C THR A 104 -9.29 -2.44 1.62
N TYR A 105 -8.98 -1.17 1.87
CA TYR A 105 -9.56 -0.07 1.09
C TYR A 105 -9.25 -0.20 -0.40
N LEU A 106 -8.00 -0.51 -0.72
CA LEU A 106 -7.59 -0.67 -2.12
C LEU A 106 -8.26 -1.87 -2.79
N LEU A 107 -8.34 -2.99 -2.08
CA LEU A 107 -8.94 -4.20 -2.64
C LEU A 107 -10.46 -4.03 -2.83
N GLU A 108 -11.12 -3.30 -1.96
CA GLU A 108 -12.57 -3.12 -2.04
C GLU A 108 -13.01 -2.03 -3.01
N ASN A 109 -12.18 -1.02 -3.23
CA ASN A 109 -12.60 0.17 -3.98
C ASN A 109 -11.99 0.27 -5.37
N PHE A 110 -11.01 -0.54 -5.68
CA PHE A 110 -10.35 -0.54 -6.99
C PHE A 110 -10.28 -1.97 -7.50
N ALA A 111 -10.10 -2.11 -8.80
CA ALA A 111 -10.07 -3.44 -9.42
C ALA A 111 -8.71 -4.11 -9.22
N ALA A 112 -8.24 -4.12 -7.98
CA ALA A 112 -6.98 -4.72 -7.60
C ALA A 112 -7.20 -6.17 -7.17
N GLN A 113 -6.31 -7.06 -7.59
CA GLN A 113 -6.36 -8.47 -7.17
C GLN A 113 -5.39 -8.75 -6.04
N TRP A 114 -4.37 -7.94 -5.93
CA TRP A 114 -3.30 -8.08 -4.95
C TRP A 114 -2.74 -6.69 -4.65
N VAL A 115 -2.34 -6.47 -3.40
CA VAL A 115 -1.68 -5.23 -3.01
C VAL A 115 -0.52 -5.54 -2.08
N ARG A 116 0.52 -4.73 -2.20
CA ARG A 116 1.59 -4.66 -1.21
C ARG A 116 1.59 -3.23 -0.68
N VAL A 117 1.45 -3.09 0.63
CA VAL A 117 1.31 -1.79 1.28
C VAL A 117 2.42 -1.63 2.30
N SER A 118 3.16 -0.53 2.18
CA SER A 118 4.21 -0.15 3.12
C SER A 118 3.82 1.18 3.75
N VAL A 119 3.79 1.25 5.06
CA VAL A 119 3.48 2.48 5.79
C VAL A 119 4.57 2.73 6.81
N ALA A 120 5.12 3.93 6.82
CA ALA A 120 6.22 4.28 7.70
C ALA A 120 5.95 5.60 8.42
N LYS A 121 6.38 5.66 9.67
CA LYS A 121 6.51 6.91 10.41
C LYS A 121 7.91 7.44 10.23
N LEU A 122 8.04 8.76 10.19
CA LEU A 122 9.30 9.44 9.95
C LEU A 122 9.80 10.07 11.25
N GLY A 123 11.11 10.00 11.45
CA GLY A 123 11.74 10.70 12.55
C GLY A 123 11.30 10.27 13.95
N MET A 124 10.95 9.00 14.11
CA MET A 124 10.41 8.50 15.38
C MET A 124 11.47 8.40 16.48
N MET A 125 12.72 8.15 16.11
CA MET A 125 13.78 7.98 17.09
C MET A 125 15.13 8.34 16.46
N PRO A 126 16.11 8.75 17.29
CA PRO A 126 17.42 9.12 16.77
C PRO A 126 18.07 7.95 16.03
N GLY A 127 18.69 8.26 14.89
CA GLY A 127 19.42 7.27 14.12
C GLY A 127 18.56 6.37 13.25
N VAL A 128 17.23 6.53 13.27
CA VAL A 128 16.31 5.75 12.45
C VAL A 128 15.55 6.69 11.53
N LYS A 129 15.74 6.51 10.23
CA LYS A 129 15.07 7.37 9.25
C LYS A 129 13.58 7.07 9.15
N ARG A 130 13.23 5.79 9.11
CA ARG A 130 11.85 5.34 9.00
C ARG A 130 11.66 4.10 9.84
N VAL A 131 10.46 3.93 10.36
CA VAL A 131 10.05 2.69 10.98
C VAL A 131 8.63 2.41 10.50
N GLY A 132 8.34 1.17 10.12
CA GLY A 132 7.05 0.90 9.53
C GLY A 132 6.71 -0.57 9.39
N VAL A 133 5.64 -0.81 8.66
CA VAL A 133 5.06 -2.13 8.44
C VAL A 133 4.84 -2.33 6.95
N ILE A 134 5.12 -3.53 6.45
CA ILE A 134 4.84 -3.92 5.07
C ILE A 134 3.96 -5.16 5.11
N ILE A 135 2.85 -5.13 4.38
CA ILE A 135 1.97 -6.29 4.25
C ILE A 135 1.64 -6.56 2.79
N GLU A 136 1.26 -7.79 2.50
CA GLU A 136 0.72 -8.19 1.20
C GLU A 136 -0.62 -8.85 1.43
N ARG A 137 -1.60 -8.47 0.62
CA ARG A 137 -2.96 -9.02 0.71
C ARG A 137 -3.53 -9.23 -0.69
N SER A 138 -4.41 -10.20 -0.82
CA SER A 138 -5.09 -10.46 -2.09
C SER A 138 -6.57 -10.75 -1.84
N VAL A 139 -7.35 -10.64 -2.90
CA VAL A 139 -8.76 -11.00 -2.84
C VAL A 139 -8.96 -12.51 -2.67
#